data_7c9c921d8db87a3bc94b7c66c7f72894
#
_entry.id   7c9c921d8db87a3bc94b7c66c7f72894
#
_cell.length_a   1.000
_cell.length_b   1.000
_cell.length_c   1.000
_cell.angle_alpha   90.00
_cell.angle_beta   90.00
_cell.angle_gamma   90.00
#
_symmetry.space_group_name_H-M   'P 1'
#
loop_
_entity.id
_entity.type
_entity.pdbx_description
1 polymer ?
#
loop_
_entity_poly.entity_id
_entity_poly.type
_entity_poly.pdbx_seq_one_letter_code
_entity_poly.pdbx_strand_id
1 'polypeptide(L)'
;MKLLNRCVSILIILIAITNTCPQGMLINLNSQFVESSLVVDKIIKEKNDYLTIDVKIPQINGLNNKEAEKVINNKILDFTNMWIKDVKQIAQEYYGGPNNVYPIFPYQLIAKYTMKSQNKILSFYIDYYQYTGGAHEITNRVSYNIDINTGRELLLNDLFVDEYEYEKVINNEIKKQIAKNPDIYFPGKDGFNGINKNQQYFIDGNNLVVYFGLYEIAPYVTGIPEFKIPIKLFGESFKYI
;
A
#
# COMPACT_ATOMS: atom_id res chain seq x y z
N MET A 1 15.79 -60.28 44.54
CA MET A 1 15.09 -60.12 45.82
C MET A 1 14.05 -59.00 45.69
N LYS A 2 12.80 -59.44 45.80
CA LYS A 2 11.51 -58.68 46.00
C LYS A 2 11.10 -57.58 45.10
N LEU A 3 10.15 -58.01 44.24
CA LEU A 3 9.05 -57.26 43.63
C LEU A 3 8.25 -56.44 44.65
N LEU A 4 7.71 -55.29 44.26
CA LEU A 4 6.46 -54.85 44.81
C LEU A 4 5.58 -54.21 43.69
N ASN A 5 4.56 -54.94 43.29
CA ASN A 5 3.40 -54.55 42.50
C ASN A 5 2.58 -53.50 43.27
N ARG A 6 2.11 -52.46 42.57
CA ARG A 6 0.93 -51.71 42.99
C ARG A 6 -0.09 -51.70 41.87
N CYS A 7 -1.13 -52.48 42.08
CA CYS A 7 -2.41 -52.44 41.37
C CYS A 7 -3.11 -51.10 41.67
N VAL A 8 -3.54 -50.41 40.65
CA VAL A 8 -4.53 -49.31 40.76
C VAL A 8 -5.86 -49.84 40.26
N SER A 9 -6.80 -49.96 41.16
CA SER A 9 -8.16 -50.39 40.90
C SER A 9 -8.94 -49.28 40.22
N ILE A 10 -9.49 -49.56 39.02
CA ILE A 10 -10.43 -48.68 38.32
C ILE A 10 -11.80 -48.97 38.87
N LEU A 11 -12.37 -48.00 39.57
CA LEU A 11 -13.78 -48.00 40.03
C LEU A 11 -14.68 -47.57 38.91
N ILE A 12 -15.44 -48.48 38.31
CA ILE A 12 -16.46 -48.17 37.31
C ILE A 12 -17.74 -47.84 38.07
N ILE A 13 -18.15 -46.57 38.06
CA ILE A 13 -19.45 -46.15 38.55
C ILE A 13 -20.40 -46.14 37.36
N LEU A 14 -21.32 -47.10 37.33
CA LEU A 14 -22.50 -47.08 36.46
C LEU A 14 -23.51 -46.08 37.01
N ILE A 15 -23.68 -44.94 36.33
CA ILE A 15 -24.78 -44.04 36.60
C ILE A 15 -25.84 -44.27 35.50
N ALA A 16 -27.00 -44.75 35.93
CA ALA A 16 -28.19 -44.86 35.09
C ALA A 16 -28.69 -43.44 34.76
N ILE A 17 -28.64 -43.05 33.50
CA ILE A 17 -29.19 -41.78 33.03
C ILE A 17 -30.59 -42.02 32.53
N THR A 18 -31.59 -41.49 33.25
CA THR A 18 -32.99 -41.36 32.80
C THR A 18 -33.07 -40.35 31.65
N ASN A 19 -33.70 -40.78 30.57
CA ASN A 19 -33.97 -39.94 29.39
C ASN A 19 -34.90 -38.76 29.78
N THR A 20 -34.32 -37.58 29.90
CA THR A 20 -35.06 -36.31 29.69
C THR A 20 -34.31 -35.55 28.62
N CYS A 21 -34.94 -35.39 27.47
CA CYS A 21 -34.46 -34.61 26.35
C CYS A 21 -34.44 -33.12 26.73
N PRO A 22 -33.30 -32.42 26.81
CA PRO A 22 -33.29 -30.99 26.84
C PRO A 22 -33.23 -30.46 25.41
N GLN A 23 -34.15 -29.56 25.11
CA GLN A 23 -34.22 -28.78 23.88
C GLN A 23 -32.85 -28.29 23.43
N GLY A 24 -32.62 -28.42 22.12
CA GLY A 24 -31.38 -28.12 21.48
C GLY A 24 -30.89 -26.70 21.76
N MET A 25 -29.77 -26.62 22.44
CA MET A 25 -28.93 -25.46 22.45
C MET A 25 -28.15 -25.48 21.13
N LEU A 26 -28.69 -24.78 20.11
CA LEU A 26 -27.98 -24.47 18.90
C LEU A 26 -26.79 -23.59 19.31
N ILE A 27 -25.62 -24.20 19.46
CA ILE A 27 -24.36 -23.47 19.53
C ILE A 27 -24.21 -22.82 18.15
N ASN A 28 -24.56 -21.56 18.08
CA ASN A 28 -24.28 -20.72 16.92
C ASN A 28 -22.76 -20.49 16.89
N LEU A 29 -22.07 -21.40 16.23
CA LEU A 29 -20.68 -21.21 15.84
C LEU A 29 -20.65 -20.12 14.78
N ASN A 30 -20.79 -18.86 15.21
CA ASN A 30 -20.32 -17.75 14.44
C ASN A 30 -18.80 -17.95 14.30
N SER A 31 -18.40 -18.69 13.29
CA SER A 31 -17.04 -18.58 12.77
C SER A 31 -16.94 -17.14 12.26
N GLN A 32 -16.41 -16.25 13.09
CA GLN A 32 -15.86 -15.02 12.60
C GLN A 32 -14.74 -15.48 11.63
N PHE A 33 -15.06 -15.46 10.35
CA PHE A 33 -14.04 -15.43 9.33
C PHE A 33 -13.24 -14.17 9.61
N VAL A 34 -12.11 -14.31 10.29
CA VAL A 34 -11.08 -13.29 10.29
C VAL A 34 -10.64 -13.26 8.84
N GLU A 35 -11.15 -12.29 8.09
CA GLU A 35 -10.70 -12.01 6.75
C GLU A 35 -9.19 -11.76 6.88
N SER A 36 -8.37 -12.71 6.46
CA SER A 36 -6.93 -12.58 6.55
C SER A 36 -6.55 -11.38 5.69
N SER A 37 -5.99 -10.36 6.30
CA SER A 37 -5.53 -9.17 5.57
C SER A 37 -4.62 -9.63 4.43
N LEU A 38 -4.96 -9.21 3.19
CA LEU A 38 -4.14 -9.48 2.01
C LEU A 38 -2.75 -8.84 2.08
N VAL A 39 -2.49 -8.06 3.11
CA VAL A 39 -1.25 -7.30 3.27
C VAL A 39 -0.78 -7.37 4.72
N VAL A 40 0.50 -7.68 4.89
CA VAL A 40 1.19 -7.61 6.17
C VAL A 40 2.33 -6.59 6.11
N ASP A 41 2.73 -6.07 7.28
CA ASP A 41 3.79 -5.07 7.37
C ASP A 41 5.17 -5.72 7.23
N LYS A 42 6.01 -5.17 6.36
CA LYS A 42 7.46 -5.37 6.38
C LYS A 42 8.14 -4.12 6.89
N ILE A 43 8.88 -4.23 7.97
CA ILE A 43 9.50 -3.10 8.67
C ILE A 43 11.02 -3.18 8.50
N ILE A 44 11.66 -2.06 8.14
CA ILE A 44 13.11 -1.88 8.09
C ILE A 44 13.43 -0.64 8.90
N LYS A 45 14.23 -0.79 9.97
CA LYS A 45 14.63 0.32 10.85
C LYS A 45 16.12 0.32 11.06
N GLU A 46 16.70 1.51 10.95
CA GLU A 46 18.11 1.74 11.25
C GLU A 46 18.28 3.19 11.73
N LYS A 47 19.20 3.41 12.66
CA LYS A 47 19.53 4.75 13.14
C LYS A 47 20.98 4.82 13.54
N ASN A 48 21.67 5.86 13.08
CA ASN A 48 22.98 6.28 13.56
C ASN A 48 23.04 7.81 13.70
N ASP A 49 24.20 8.39 13.92
CA ASP A 49 24.36 9.84 14.20
C ASP A 49 23.98 10.75 13.03
N TYR A 50 24.00 10.22 11.80
CA TYR A 50 23.75 11.02 10.59
C TYR A 50 22.63 10.49 9.69
N LEU A 51 22.04 9.33 9.99
CA LEU A 51 20.98 8.73 9.17
C LEU A 51 19.95 8.02 10.03
N THR A 52 18.67 8.25 9.75
CA THR A 52 17.55 7.52 10.30
C THR A 52 16.75 6.88 9.17
N ILE A 53 16.47 5.58 9.26
CA ILE A 53 15.63 4.80 8.36
C ILE A 53 14.45 4.27 9.17
N ASP A 54 13.22 4.62 8.79
CA ASP A 54 11.96 4.09 9.33
C ASP A 54 11.03 3.75 8.18
N VAL A 55 11.14 2.54 7.70
CA VAL A 55 10.45 2.05 6.51
C VAL A 55 9.43 0.99 6.91
N LYS A 56 8.19 1.23 6.52
CA LYS A 56 7.06 0.31 6.63
C LYS A 56 6.43 0.15 5.24
N ILE A 57 6.71 -0.98 4.59
CA ILE A 57 6.18 -1.32 3.28
C ILE A 57 5.22 -2.52 3.37
N PRO A 58 4.26 -2.64 2.43
CA PRO A 58 3.37 -3.77 2.39
C PRO A 58 4.09 -5.01 1.85
N GLN A 59 3.75 -6.15 2.39
CA GLN A 59 4.01 -7.45 1.82
C GLN A 59 2.67 -8.13 1.54
N ILE A 60 2.38 -8.39 0.28
CA ILE A 60 1.14 -9.01 -0.15
C ILE A 60 1.20 -10.49 0.22
N ASN A 61 0.10 -11.00 0.80
CA ASN A 61 -0.04 -12.38 1.20
C ASN A 61 -1.50 -12.82 1.02
N GLY A 62 -1.72 -13.88 0.26
CA GLY A 62 -3.06 -14.45 0.10
C GLY A 62 -3.65 -14.32 -1.31
N LEU A 63 -2.91 -13.78 -2.31
CA LEU A 63 -3.34 -13.89 -3.70
C LEU A 63 -3.37 -15.37 -4.13
N ASN A 64 -4.31 -15.72 -5.00
CA ASN A 64 -4.38 -17.07 -5.58
C ASN A 64 -3.16 -17.38 -6.44
N ASN A 65 -2.67 -16.41 -7.20
CA ASN A 65 -1.45 -16.53 -8.01
C ASN A 65 -0.22 -16.20 -7.16
N LYS A 66 0.43 -17.23 -6.61
CA LYS A 66 1.60 -17.10 -5.75
C LYS A 66 2.85 -16.58 -6.46
N GLU A 67 3.00 -16.85 -7.74
CA GLU A 67 4.12 -16.31 -8.52
C GLU A 67 3.95 -14.80 -8.74
N ALA A 68 2.76 -14.35 -9.11
CA ALA A 68 2.46 -12.92 -9.21
C ALA A 68 2.64 -12.19 -7.87
N GLU A 69 2.17 -12.79 -6.76
CA GLU A 69 2.37 -12.27 -5.39
C GLU A 69 3.86 -12.06 -5.10
N LYS A 70 4.70 -13.04 -5.42
CA LYS A 70 6.16 -12.98 -5.24
C LYS A 70 6.80 -11.90 -6.12
N VAL A 71 6.40 -11.81 -7.39
CA VAL A 71 6.93 -10.79 -8.32
C VAL A 71 6.64 -9.37 -7.81
N ILE A 72 5.42 -9.09 -7.36
CA ILE A 72 5.05 -7.77 -6.84
C ILE A 72 5.80 -7.46 -5.54
N ASN A 73 5.87 -8.43 -4.61
CA ASN A 73 6.60 -8.26 -3.36
C ASN A 73 8.09 -7.97 -3.60
N ASN A 74 8.71 -8.67 -4.54
CA ASN A 74 10.09 -8.42 -4.93
C ASN A 74 10.25 -7.03 -5.56
N LYS A 75 9.36 -6.62 -6.47
CA LYS A 75 9.38 -5.29 -7.09
C LYS A 75 9.37 -4.17 -6.03
N ILE A 76 8.48 -4.27 -5.03
CA ILE A 76 8.39 -3.30 -3.93
C ILE A 76 9.68 -3.30 -3.10
N LEU A 77 10.16 -4.49 -2.75
CA LEU A 77 11.36 -4.65 -1.92
C LEU A 77 12.62 -4.16 -2.63
N ASP A 78 12.79 -4.50 -3.91
CA ASP A 78 13.97 -4.12 -4.69
C ASP A 78 14.03 -2.60 -4.88
N PHE A 79 12.89 -1.96 -5.21
CA PHE A 79 12.80 -0.51 -5.27
C PHE A 79 13.17 0.13 -3.93
N THR A 80 12.61 -0.37 -2.83
CA THR A 80 12.88 0.13 -1.48
C THR A 80 14.35 -0.03 -1.08
N ASN A 81 14.94 -1.19 -1.36
CA ASN A 81 16.34 -1.47 -1.04
C ASN A 81 17.29 -0.60 -1.87
N MET A 82 16.98 -0.39 -3.15
CA MET A 82 17.77 0.49 -4.02
C MET A 82 17.73 1.93 -3.49
N TRP A 83 16.55 2.46 -3.18
CA TRP A 83 16.39 3.79 -2.59
C TRP A 83 17.16 3.95 -1.26
N ILE A 84 17.09 2.96 -0.35
CA ILE A 84 17.84 2.96 0.90
C ILE A 84 19.35 2.96 0.62
N LYS A 85 19.80 2.10 -0.29
CA LYS A 85 21.22 1.96 -0.64
C LYS A 85 21.80 3.27 -1.17
N ASP A 86 21.10 3.94 -2.08
CA ASP A 86 21.57 5.16 -2.71
C ASP A 86 21.76 6.28 -1.67
N VAL A 87 20.80 6.45 -0.75
CA VAL A 87 20.92 7.47 0.29
C VAL A 87 21.95 7.09 1.35
N LYS A 88 22.10 5.81 1.71
CA LYS A 88 23.17 5.35 2.59
C LYS A 88 24.55 5.67 2.02
N GLN A 89 24.72 5.45 0.73
CA GLN A 89 25.99 5.76 0.05
C GLN A 89 26.28 7.26 0.15
N ILE A 90 25.33 8.13 -0.20
CA ILE A 90 25.48 9.58 -0.09
C ILE A 90 25.79 9.99 1.36
N ALA A 91 25.08 9.46 2.33
CA ALA A 91 25.29 9.76 3.74
C ALA A 91 26.67 9.33 4.22
N GLN A 92 27.16 8.17 3.78
CA GLN A 92 28.48 7.67 4.13
C GLN A 92 29.61 8.49 3.49
N GLU A 93 29.46 8.92 2.24
CA GLU A 93 30.41 9.79 1.55
C GLU A 93 30.55 11.15 2.25
N TYR A 94 29.42 11.72 2.71
CA TYR A 94 29.40 13.03 3.38
C TYR A 94 29.85 12.98 4.85
N TYR A 95 29.44 11.95 5.60
CA TYR A 95 29.59 11.91 7.06
C TYR A 95 30.43 10.74 7.58
N GLY A 96 30.85 9.80 6.73
CA GLY A 96 31.59 8.60 7.12
C GLY A 96 33.10 8.78 7.36
N GLY A 97 33.67 9.96 7.15
CA GLY A 97 35.10 10.22 7.29
C GLY A 97 35.54 10.57 8.72
N PRO A 98 36.85 10.49 9.04
CA PRO A 98 37.36 10.64 10.40
C PRO A 98 37.30 12.08 10.96
N ASN A 99 37.03 13.09 10.13
CA ASN A 99 36.97 14.50 10.51
C ASN A 99 35.57 15.11 10.31
N ASN A 100 34.51 14.29 10.31
CA ASN A 100 33.21 14.77 9.95
C ASN A 100 32.50 15.48 11.10
N VAL A 101 31.90 16.62 10.76
CA VAL A 101 30.91 17.28 11.59
C VAL A 101 29.54 16.68 11.25
N TYR A 102 28.93 15.97 12.19
CA TYR A 102 27.60 15.41 11.98
C TYR A 102 26.56 16.51 11.79
N PRO A 103 25.54 16.27 10.94
CA PRO A 103 24.51 17.26 10.68
C PRO A 103 23.68 17.52 11.93
N ILE A 104 23.22 18.76 12.10
CA ILE A 104 22.24 19.11 13.13
C ILE A 104 20.96 18.28 12.97
N PHE A 105 20.58 18.05 11.71
CA PHE A 105 19.44 17.20 11.34
C PHE A 105 19.95 16.01 10.51
N PRO A 106 19.93 14.78 11.07
CA PRO A 106 20.32 13.60 10.32
C PRO A 106 19.47 13.41 9.05
N TYR A 107 20.07 12.78 8.05
CA TYR A 107 19.32 12.31 6.89
C TYR A 107 18.20 11.38 7.33
N GLN A 108 17.06 11.47 6.66
CA GLN A 108 15.89 10.69 7.00
C GLN A 108 15.31 9.98 5.79
N LEU A 109 15.07 8.69 5.92
CA LEU A 109 14.31 7.88 4.98
C LEU A 109 13.10 7.32 5.71
N ILE A 110 11.93 7.75 5.31
CA ILE A 110 10.66 7.27 5.89
C ILE A 110 9.80 6.75 4.74
N ALA A 111 9.43 5.49 4.79
CA ALA A 111 8.43 4.96 3.86
C ALA A 111 7.21 4.46 4.64
N LYS A 112 6.03 4.86 4.16
CA LYS A 112 4.75 4.41 4.72
C LYS A 112 3.78 4.12 3.58
N TYR A 113 3.12 2.99 3.64
CA TYR A 113 2.05 2.70 2.70
C TYR A 113 0.67 3.06 3.27
N THR A 114 -0.24 3.40 2.36
CA THR A 114 -1.64 3.66 2.66
C THR A 114 -2.51 2.76 1.81
N MET A 115 -3.26 1.87 2.47
CA MET A 115 -4.23 1.01 1.82
C MET A 115 -5.46 1.82 1.41
N LYS A 116 -5.94 1.61 0.17
CA LYS A 116 -7.07 2.34 -0.41
C LYS A 116 -8.23 1.43 -0.82
N SER A 117 -7.95 0.25 -1.36
CA SER A 117 -8.96 -0.75 -1.72
C SER A 117 -8.42 -2.16 -1.53
N GLN A 118 -9.30 -3.08 -1.12
CA GLN A 118 -9.05 -4.53 -1.03
C GLN A 118 -10.21 -5.33 -1.65
N ASN A 119 -10.92 -4.73 -2.61
CA ASN A 119 -12.04 -5.37 -3.29
C ASN A 119 -11.53 -6.14 -4.54
N LYS A 120 -12.13 -5.92 -5.72
CA LYS A 120 -11.65 -6.52 -6.99
C LYS A 120 -10.22 -6.09 -7.35
N ILE A 121 -9.84 -4.88 -6.93
CA ILE A 121 -8.50 -4.33 -7.07
C ILE A 121 -7.91 -4.11 -5.67
N LEU A 122 -6.77 -4.73 -5.38
CA LEU A 122 -5.92 -4.36 -4.26
C LEU A 122 -5.17 -3.10 -4.67
N SER A 123 -5.55 -1.96 -4.06
CA SER A 123 -5.01 -0.65 -4.41
C SER A 123 -4.42 0.03 -3.18
N PHE A 124 -3.18 0.44 -3.28
CA PHE A 124 -2.45 1.17 -2.24
C PHE A 124 -1.35 2.03 -2.88
N TYR A 125 -0.80 2.96 -2.10
CA TYR A 125 0.42 3.66 -2.47
C TYR A 125 1.42 3.63 -1.32
N ILE A 126 2.70 3.86 -1.66
CA ILE A 126 3.80 4.02 -0.72
C ILE A 126 4.36 5.42 -0.93
N ASP A 127 4.43 6.22 0.13
CA ASP A 127 5.12 7.50 0.16
C ASP A 127 6.55 7.27 0.66
N TYR A 128 7.52 7.56 -0.18
CA TYR A 128 8.96 7.51 0.10
C TYR A 128 9.45 8.93 0.40
N TYR A 129 9.46 9.28 1.67
CA TYR A 129 9.95 10.56 2.17
C TYR A 129 11.46 10.50 2.35
N GLN A 130 12.15 11.48 1.83
CA GLN A 130 13.59 11.61 1.91
C GLN A 130 14.00 13.04 2.31
N TYR A 131 14.79 13.14 3.37
CA TYR A 131 15.50 14.35 3.73
C TYR A 131 17.01 14.08 3.71
N THR A 132 17.74 14.79 2.86
CA THR A 132 19.19 14.65 2.70
C THR A 132 19.91 15.99 2.91
N GLY A 133 19.37 16.82 3.82
CA GLY A 133 19.83 18.18 4.02
C GLY A 133 19.13 19.18 3.10
N GLY A 134 19.36 20.46 3.32
CA GLY A 134 18.73 21.55 2.56
C GLY A 134 17.48 22.11 3.20
N ALA A 135 16.69 22.86 2.41
CA ALA A 135 15.56 23.64 2.90
C ALA A 135 14.30 22.80 3.23
N HIS A 136 14.10 21.68 2.53
CA HIS A 136 12.96 20.79 2.72
C HIS A 136 13.27 19.38 2.21
N GLU A 137 12.38 18.46 2.53
CA GLU A 137 12.38 17.08 2.07
C GLU A 137 11.75 16.93 0.68
N ILE A 138 11.84 15.71 0.15
CA ILE A 138 11.13 15.29 -1.06
C ILE A 138 10.38 13.98 -0.74
N THR A 139 9.12 13.91 -1.15
CA THR A 139 8.32 12.69 -1.10
C THR A 139 8.00 12.20 -2.50
N ASN A 140 8.38 10.97 -2.79
CA ASN A 140 7.97 10.27 -4.01
C ASN A 140 6.87 9.26 -3.66
N ARG A 141 5.70 9.39 -4.30
CA ARG A 141 4.58 8.45 -4.16
C ARG A 141 4.61 7.45 -5.30
N VAL A 142 4.50 6.16 -4.95
CA VAL A 142 4.38 5.07 -5.91
C VAL A 142 3.12 4.28 -5.60
N SER A 143 2.19 4.19 -6.55
CA SER A 143 0.96 3.42 -6.39
C SER A 143 1.06 2.03 -7.02
N TYR A 144 0.33 1.10 -6.42
CA TYR A 144 0.20 -0.29 -6.86
C TYR A 144 -1.28 -0.63 -6.93
N ASN A 145 -1.69 -1.15 -8.08
CA ASN A 145 -3.06 -1.55 -8.36
C ASN A 145 -3.03 -2.96 -8.93
N ILE A 146 -3.56 -3.93 -8.19
CA ILE A 146 -3.41 -5.35 -8.50
C ILE A 146 -4.80 -5.97 -8.60
N ASP A 147 -5.09 -6.63 -9.70
CA ASP A 147 -6.25 -7.49 -9.83
C ASP A 147 -6.12 -8.68 -8.88
N ILE A 148 -7.00 -8.77 -7.88
CA ILE A 148 -6.90 -9.79 -6.82
C ILE A 148 -7.07 -11.22 -7.40
N ASN A 149 -7.85 -11.38 -8.45
CA ASN A 149 -8.13 -12.69 -9.03
C ASN A 149 -6.93 -13.24 -9.83
N THR A 150 -6.28 -12.37 -10.61
CA THR A 150 -5.18 -12.78 -11.50
C THR A 150 -3.80 -12.55 -10.90
N GLY A 151 -3.69 -11.62 -9.95
CA GLY A 151 -2.44 -11.12 -9.40
C GLY A 151 -1.72 -10.15 -10.35
N ARG A 152 -2.32 -9.75 -11.47
CA ARG A 152 -1.70 -8.84 -12.44
C ARG A 152 -1.72 -7.41 -11.92
N GLU A 153 -0.60 -6.71 -12.01
CA GLU A 153 -0.54 -5.26 -11.82
C GLU A 153 -1.25 -4.57 -12.99
N LEU A 154 -2.11 -3.60 -12.67
CA LEU A 154 -2.97 -2.90 -13.62
C LEU A 154 -2.41 -1.51 -13.92
N LEU A 155 -2.19 -1.22 -15.20
CA LEU A 155 -2.01 0.13 -15.70
C LEU A 155 -3.38 0.83 -15.80
N LEU A 156 -3.38 2.15 -15.92
CA LEU A 156 -4.62 2.93 -15.96
C LEU A 156 -5.56 2.49 -17.10
N ASN A 157 -5.02 2.21 -18.29
CA ASN A 157 -5.78 1.72 -19.43
C ASN A 157 -6.42 0.34 -19.21
N ASP A 158 -5.82 -0.51 -18.38
CA ASP A 158 -6.34 -1.85 -18.09
C ASP A 158 -7.70 -1.81 -17.37
N LEU A 159 -8.05 -0.68 -16.75
CA LEU A 159 -9.31 -0.50 -16.05
C LEU A 159 -10.51 -0.38 -17.00
N PHE A 160 -10.28 -0.11 -18.27
CA PHE A 160 -11.33 0.23 -19.23
C PHE A 160 -11.44 -0.81 -20.34
N VAL A 161 -12.62 -0.86 -20.97
CA VAL A 161 -12.81 -1.63 -22.19
C VAL A 161 -11.99 -1.03 -23.33
N ASP A 162 -11.60 -1.86 -24.28
CA ASP A 162 -10.77 -1.44 -25.40
C ASP A 162 -11.42 -0.29 -26.17
N GLU A 163 -10.60 0.58 -26.76
CA GLU A 163 -11.00 1.76 -27.55
C GLU A 163 -11.81 2.82 -26.80
N TYR A 164 -12.01 2.70 -25.48
CA TYR A 164 -12.69 3.72 -24.70
C TYR A 164 -11.80 4.92 -24.43
N GLU A 165 -12.28 6.12 -24.77
CA GLU A 165 -11.56 7.40 -24.60
C GLU A 165 -11.50 7.86 -23.12
N TYR A 166 -11.03 7.01 -22.21
CA TYR A 166 -10.97 7.31 -20.76
C TYR A 166 -10.13 8.55 -20.45
N GLU A 167 -9.07 8.82 -21.21
CA GLU A 167 -8.21 9.99 -21.04
C GLU A 167 -9.02 11.30 -21.18
N LYS A 168 -9.94 11.35 -22.11
CA LYS A 168 -10.80 12.51 -22.32
C LYS A 168 -11.71 12.79 -21.12
N VAL A 169 -12.30 11.74 -20.55
CA VAL A 169 -13.15 11.85 -19.36
C VAL A 169 -12.34 12.32 -18.16
N ILE A 170 -11.17 11.69 -17.93
CA ILE A 170 -10.26 12.02 -16.84
C ILE A 170 -9.76 13.46 -16.95
N ASN A 171 -9.25 13.84 -18.13
CA ASN A 171 -8.70 15.17 -18.39
C ASN A 171 -9.75 16.27 -18.19
N ASN A 172 -10.98 16.03 -18.64
CA ASN A 172 -12.07 16.98 -18.45
C ASN A 172 -12.40 17.18 -16.98
N GLU A 173 -12.42 16.09 -16.20
CA GLU A 173 -12.72 16.17 -14.77
C GLU A 173 -11.60 16.84 -13.98
N ILE A 174 -10.34 16.55 -14.30
CA ILE A 174 -9.17 17.23 -13.71
C ILE A 174 -9.22 18.74 -13.99
N LYS A 175 -9.47 19.14 -15.25
CA LYS A 175 -9.61 20.56 -15.63
C LYS A 175 -10.71 21.27 -14.85
N LYS A 176 -11.86 20.61 -14.64
CA LYS A 176 -12.95 21.17 -13.81
C LYS A 176 -12.53 21.36 -12.35
N GLN A 177 -11.74 20.45 -11.81
CA GLN A 177 -11.26 20.55 -10.44
C GLN A 177 -10.19 21.64 -10.29
N ILE A 178 -9.25 21.73 -11.22
CA ILE A 178 -8.25 22.81 -11.27
C ILE A 178 -8.93 24.19 -11.37
N ALA A 179 -9.97 24.32 -12.21
CA ALA A 179 -10.70 25.58 -12.39
C ALA A 179 -11.35 26.13 -11.12
N LYS A 180 -11.55 25.32 -10.07
CA LYS A 180 -12.07 25.77 -8.77
C LYS A 180 -11.02 26.51 -7.92
N ASN A 181 -9.74 26.26 -8.16
CA ASN A 181 -8.64 26.86 -7.44
C ASN A 181 -7.37 26.92 -8.32
N PRO A 182 -7.40 27.69 -9.42
CA PRO A 182 -6.35 27.67 -10.43
C PRO A 182 -5.01 28.20 -9.94
N ASP A 183 -5.00 29.07 -8.94
CA ASP A 183 -3.81 29.79 -8.46
C ASP A 183 -2.79 28.88 -7.73
N ILE A 184 -3.20 27.66 -7.34
CA ILE A 184 -2.29 26.69 -6.70
C ILE A 184 -1.59 25.78 -7.71
N TYR A 185 -1.85 25.93 -9.01
CA TYR A 185 -1.24 25.15 -10.08
C TYR A 185 -0.36 26.03 -10.97
N PHE A 186 0.61 25.42 -11.63
CA PHE A 186 1.40 26.14 -12.62
C PHE A 186 0.54 26.57 -13.82
N PRO A 187 0.78 27.76 -14.38
CA PRO A 187 0.04 28.22 -15.55
C PRO A 187 0.62 27.63 -16.86
N GLY A 188 -0.21 27.57 -17.87
CA GLY A 188 0.21 27.27 -19.24
C GLY A 188 0.85 25.88 -19.39
N LYS A 189 1.96 25.82 -20.13
CA LYS A 189 2.64 24.57 -20.47
C LYS A 189 3.28 23.85 -19.27
N ASP A 190 3.57 24.55 -18.20
CA ASP A 190 4.17 24.00 -16.99
C ASP A 190 3.12 23.42 -16.02
N GLY A 191 1.83 23.69 -16.28
CA GLY A 191 0.69 23.15 -15.56
C GLY A 191 0.15 21.86 -16.16
N PHE A 192 -1.13 21.58 -15.88
CA PHE A 192 -1.79 20.37 -16.36
C PHE A 192 -2.09 20.41 -17.88
N ASN A 193 -1.45 19.53 -18.63
CA ASN A 193 -1.62 19.39 -20.09
C ASN A 193 -2.31 18.09 -20.51
N GLY A 194 -2.75 17.28 -19.56
CA GLY A 194 -3.33 15.96 -19.76
C GLY A 194 -2.60 14.88 -18.99
N ILE A 195 -3.24 13.73 -18.80
CA ILE A 195 -2.60 12.55 -18.24
C ILE A 195 -1.68 11.89 -19.27
N ASN A 196 -0.69 11.16 -18.81
CA ASN A 196 0.21 10.38 -19.66
C ASN A 196 -0.14 8.88 -19.60
N LYS A 197 0.49 8.06 -20.48
CA LYS A 197 0.21 6.62 -20.57
C LYS A 197 0.53 5.84 -19.31
N ASN A 198 1.49 6.33 -18.51
CA ASN A 198 1.91 5.70 -17.25
C ASN A 198 1.41 6.49 -16.05
N GLN A 199 0.30 7.23 -16.22
CA GLN A 199 -0.24 8.08 -15.16
C GLN A 199 -0.49 7.27 -13.90
N GLN A 200 0.05 7.77 -12.80
CA GLN A 200 -0.12 7.17 -11.49
C GLN A 200 -1.54 7.39 -10.96
N TYR A 201 -2.10 6.34 -10.37
CA TYR A 201 -3.47 6.37 -9.84
C TYR A 201 -3.63 5.36 -8.71
N PHE A 202 -4.71 5.48 -7.96
CA PHE A 202 -5.20 4.45 -7.05
C PHE A 202 -6.74 4.47 -7.00
N ILE A 203 -7.32 3.37 -6.51
CA ILE A 203 -8.78 3.26 -6.31
C ILE A 203 -9.10 3.54 -4.84
N ASP A 204 -9.97 4.51 -4.59
CA ASP A 204 -10.42 4.91 -3.24
C ASP A 204 -11.96 4.88 -3.18
N GLY A 205 -12.52 3.78 -2.68
CA GLY A 205 -13.94 3.53 -2.69
C GLY A 205 -14.51 3.54 -4.11
N ASN A 206 -15.45 4.45 -4.37
CA ASN A 206 -16.08 4.62 -5.69
C ASN A 206 -15.37 5.65 -6.58
N ASN A 207 -14.11 5.96 -6.29
CA ASN A 207 -13.34 6.93 -7.06
C ASN A 207 -12.07 6.30 -7.63
N LEU A 208 -11.79 6.62 -8.87
CA LEU A 208 -10.47 6.60 -9.44
C LEU A 208 -9.76 7.89 -9.01
N VAL A 209 -8.64 7.79 -8.32
CA VAL A 209 -7.84 8.95 -7.92
C VAL A 209 -6.58 9.00 -8.75
N VAL A 210 -6.47 10.02 -9.59
CA VAL A 210 -5.27 10.32 -10.37
C VAL A 210 -4.46 11.35 -9.61
N TYR A 211 -3.14 11.16 -9.52
CA TYR A 211 -2.27 12.10 -8.83
C TYR A 211 -1.02 12.44 -9.63
N PHE A 212 -0.40 13.55 -9.25
CA PHE A 212 0.83 14.08 -9.85
C PHE A 212 1.89 14.26 -8.78
N GLY A 213 3.13 14.00 -9.12
CA GLY A 213 4.25 14.17 -8.20
C GLY A 213 4.48 15.63 -7.77
N LEU A 214 5.35 15.82 -6.78
CA LEU A 214 5.80 17.16 -6.38
C LEU A 214 6.42 17.88 -7.58
N TYR A 215 6.08 19.15 -7.76
CA TYR A 215 6.53 20.00 -8.87
C TYR A 215 6.07 19.60 -10.27
N GLU A 216 5.26 18.54 -10.44
CA GLU A 216 4.85 18.08 -11.77
C GLU A 216 3.86 19.05 -12.44
N ILE A 217 2.85 19.53 -11.70
CA ILE A 217 1.84 20.46 -12.19
C ILE A 217 1.57 21.63 -11.24
N ALA A 218 2.23 21.66 -10.10
CA ALA A 218 2.00 22.63 -9.04
C ALA A 218 3.27 22.86 -8.22
N PRO A 219 3.45 24.01 -7.53
CA PRO A 219 4.58 24.26 -6.65
C PRO A 219 4.57 23.34 -5.43
N TYR A 220 5.74 23.16 -4.81
CA TYR A 220 5.95 22.26 -3.65
C TYR A 220 4.91 22.43 -2.54
N VAL A 221 4.53 23.67 -2.23
CA VAL A 221 3.57 23.99 -1.17
C VAL A 221 2.19 23.36 -1.39
N THR A 222 1.84 23.05 -2.63
CA THR A 222 0.59 22.34 -2.99
C THR A 222 0.63 20.86 -2.58
N GLY A 223 1.83 20.30 -2.37
CA GLY A 223 2.01 18.87 -2.10
C GLY A 223 1.85 18.01 -3.35
N ILE A 224 1.34 16.80 -3.17
CA ILE A 224 1.01 15.84 -4.24
C ILE A 224 -0.44 16.07 -4.65
N PRO A 225 -0.72 16.70 -5.81
CA PRO A 225 -2.11 16.97 -6.23
C PRO A 225 -2.85 15.66 -6.55
N GLU A 226 -4.03 15.48 -5.95
CA GLU A 226 -4.91 14.34 -6.14
C GLU A 226 -6.25 14.77 -6.74
N PHE A 227 -6.70 14.08 -7.78
CA PHE A 227 -7.97 14.34 -8.44
C PHE A 227 -8.89 13.13 -8.32
N LYS A 228 -9.97 13.28 -7.58
CA LYS A 228 -10.98 12.23 -7.39
C LYS A 228 -11.98 12.26 -8.54
N ILE A 229 -12.06 11.16 -9.27
CA ILE A 229 -12.91 10.99 -10.44
C ILE A 229 -13.91 9.87 -10.11
N PRO A 230 -15.21 10.18 -9.97
CA PRO A 230 -16.21 9.16 -9.67
C PRO A 230 -16.25 8.07 -10.75
N ILE A 231 -16.09 6.82 -10.38
CA ILE A 231 -16.06 5.66 -11.29
C ILE A 231 -17.35 5.60 -12.13
N LYS A 232 -18.49 6.02 -11.57
CA LYS A 232 -19.77 6.09 -12.29
C LYS A 232 -19.74 6.92 -13.57
N LEU A 233 -18.77 7.85 -13.74
CA LEU A 233 -18.63 8.66 -14.97
C LEU A 233 -18.19 7.82 -16.17
N PHE A 234 -17.61 6.64 -15.92
CA PHE A 234 -17.16 5.74 -16.97
C PHE A 234 -18.23 4.71 -17.38
N GLY A 235 -19.31 4.56 -16.58
CA GLY A 235 -20.38 3.61 -16.83
C GLY A 235 -19.86 2.18 -16.99
N GLU A 236 -20.42 1.43 -17.94
CA GLU A 236 -20.04 0.05 -18.25
C GLU A 236 -18.65 -0.09 -18.88
N SER A 237 -18.00 1.02 -19.24
CA SER A 237 -16.65 1.00 -19.79
C SER A 237 -15.58 0.73 -18.73
N PHE A 238 -15.91 0.84 -17.42
CA PHE A 238 -15.02 0.49 -16.33
C PHE A 238 -15.20 -0.99 -15.96
N LYS A 239 -14.14 -1.80 -16.15
CA LYS A 239 -14.22 -3.28 -16.02
C LYS A 239 -14.39 -3.83 -14.59
N TYR A 240 -14.12 -3.03 -13.57
CA TYR A 240 -14.03 -3.47 -12.18
C TYR A 240 -15.19 -2.99 -11.28
N ILE A 241 -16.37 -2.76 -11.85
CA ILE A 241 -17.59 -2.42 -11.10
C ILE A 241 -18.11 -3.62 -10.30
#